data_25dad3a04a7ede57a89cb69cd4fe90a2
#
_entry.id   25dad3a04a7ede57a89cb69cd4fe90a2
#
_cell.length_a   1.000
_cell.length_b   1.000
_cell.length_c   1.000
_cell.angle_alpha   90.00
_cell.angle_beta   90.00
_cell.angle_gamma   90.00
#
_symmetry.space_group_name_H-M   'P 1'
#
loop_
_entity.id
_entity.type
_entity.pdbx_description
1 polymer ?
#
loop_
_entity_poly.entity_id
_entity_poly.type
_entity_poly.pdbx_seq_one_letter_code
_entity_poly.pdbx_strand_id
1 'polypeptide(L)'
;DDITLIPLPDDIVTNGNFANDLTSWSTWTENGSTYSVDAGEQCFVANIPTTLPNPWSAQLYQVIDVPAAGSYRVTFKAKASMNREIRLALEKDGQSPLMDETMSVSADWTNYSYDFTASSAASGVKLVFMLGNVGTTENMAHTISIDDISLYKIS
;
A
#
# COMPACT_ATOMS: atom_id res chain seq x y z
N ASP A 1 31.42 25.00 -4.39
CA ASP A 1 31.05 24.00 -3.36
C ASP A 1 30.73 22.68 -4.01
N ASP A 2 31.34 21.63 -3.50
CA ASP A 2 31.14 20.30 -4.04
C ASP A 2 29.84 19.71 -3.52
N ILE A 3 28.87 19.57 -4.42
CA ILE A 3 27.63 18.88 -4.11
C ILE A 3 27.78 17.44 -4.61
N THR A 4 27.79 16.51 -3.66
CA THR A 4 27.78 15.10 -3.98
C THR A 4 26.35 14.61 -4.11
N LEU A 5 25.96 14.22 -5.30
CA LEU A 5 24.66 13.61 -5.54
C LEU A 5 24.76 12.11 -5.24
N ILE A 6 24.04 11.67 -4.21
CA ILE A 6 23.89 10.26 -3.91
C ILE A 6 22.66 9.78 -4.68
N PRO A 7 22.79 8.82 -5.60
CA PRO A 7 21.62 8.29 -6.29
C PRO A 7 20.61 7.72 -5.31
N LEU A 8 19.34 8.04 -5.51
CA LEU A 8 18.27 7.40 -4.75
C LEU A 8 18.20 5.91 -5.12
N PRO A 9 17.89 5.02 -4.17
CA PRO A 9 17.64 3.62 -4.49
C PRO A 9 16.54 3.49 -5.53
N ASP A 10 16.63 2.46 -6.38
CA ASP A 10 15.60 2.18 -7.37
C ASP A 10 14.28 1.84 -6.68
N ASP A 11 13.24 2.59 -7.00
CA ASP A 11 11.90 2.33 -6.51
C ASP A 11 11.29 1.18 -7.30
N ILE A 12 10.93 0.12 -6.61
CA ILE A 12 10.31 -1.07 -7.21
C ILE A 12 8.84 -0.81 -7.53
N VAL A 13 8.18 0.10 -6.79
CA VAL A 13 6.81 0.51 -7.04
C VAL A 13 6.77 1.52 -8.19
N THR A 14 5.82 1.32 -9.10
CA THR A 14 5.56 2.24 -10.22
C THR A 14 4.34 3.09 -9.89
N ASN A 15 4.41 4.39 -10.21
CA ASN A 15 3.29 5.33 -10.01
C ASN A 15 2.78 5.35 -8.55
N GLY A 16 3.70 5.29 -7.58
CA GLY A 16 3.34 5.30 -6.16
C GLY A 16 2.82 6.63 -5.65
N ASN A 17 3.04 7.73 -6.39
CA ASN A 17 2.50 9.06 -6.08
C ASN A 17 1.22 9.38 -6.86
N PHE A 18 0.67 8.43 -7.61
CA PHE A 18 -0.56 8.56 -8.40
C PHE A 18 -0.56 9.77 -9.36
N ALA A 19 0.61 10.20 -9.79
CA ALA A 19 0.75 11.28 -10.77
C ALA A 19 0.15 10.92 -12.14
N ASN A 20 0.02 9.63 -12.42
CA ASN A 20 -0.54 9.10 -13.65
C ASN A 20 -1.79 8.26 -13.35
N ASP A 21 -2.71 8.84 -12.58
CA ASP A 21 -3.97 8.21 -12.16
C ASP A 21 -3.72 6.84 -11.51
N LEU A 22 -4.46 5.80 -11.87
CA LEU A 22 -4.28 4.43 -11.35
C LEU A 22 -3.39 3.56 -12.24
N THR A 23 -2.67 4.14 -13.17
CA THR A 23 -1.75 3.38 -14.04
C THR A 23 -0.79 2.52 -13.22
N SER A 24 -0.64 1.26 -13.59
CA SER A 24 0.15 0.21 -12.91
C SER A 24 -0.45 -0.32 -11.63
N TRP A 25 -1.54 0.25 -11.15
CA TRP A 25 -2.28 -0.23 -9.99
C TRP A 25 -3.53 -1.00 -10.41
N SER A 26 -3.89 -1.99 -9.61
CA SER A 26 -5.13 -2.74 -9.75
C SER A 26 -5.94 -2.64 -8.47
N THR A 27 -7.25 -2.80 -8.60
CA THR A 27 -8.16 -2.75 -7.47
C THR A 27 -9.08 -3.96 -7.48
N TRP A 28 -9.61 -4.31 -6.33
CA TRP A 28 -10.58 -5.37 -6.17
C TRP A 28 -11.66 -4.93 -5.18
N THR A 29 -12.89 -5.27 -5.47
CA THR A 29 -14.00 -5.07 -4.54
C THR A 29 -15.00 -6.21 -4.65
N GLU A 30 -15.56 -6.62 -3.53
CA GLU A 30 -16.68 -7.56 -3.49
C GLU A 30 -17.88 -7.01 -2.70
N ASN A 31 -17.76 -5.79 -2.15
CA ASN A 31 -18.78 -5.19 -1.29
C ASN A 31 -19.21 -3.79 -1.71
N GLY A 32 -18.91 -3.41 -2.96
CA GLY A 32 -19.34 -2.12 -3.49
C GLY A 32 -18.40 -0.95 -3.23
N SER A 33 -17.17 -1.19 -2.74
CA SER A 33 -16.16 -0.14 -2.63
C SER A 33 -15.82 0.43 -4.00
N THR A 34 -15.56 1.73 -4.07
CA THR A 34 -15.13 2.40 -5.30
C THR A 34 -13.81 3.13 -5.09
N TYR A 35 -13.08 3.33 -6.18
CA TYR A 35 -11.72 3.85 -6.11
C TYR A 35 -11.51 4.96 -7.12
N SER A 36 -10.71 5.95 -6.74
CA SER A 36 -10.37 7.07 -7.62
C SER A 36 -9.04 7.70 -7.19
N VAL A 37 -8.54 8.63 -7.99
CA VAL A 37 -7.44 9.51 -7.60
C VAL A 37 -8.02 10.91 -7.41
N ASP A 38 -7.78 11.49 -6.24
CA ASP A 38 -8.23 12.85 -5.94
C ASP A 38 -7.39 13.86 -6.75
N ALA A 39 -8.05 14.70 -7.53
CA ALA A 39 -7.37 15.64 -8.42
C ALA A 39 -6.63 16.74 -7.65
N GLY A 40 -7.13 17.14 -6.49
CA GLY A 40 -6.53 18.20 -5.67
C GLY A 40 -5.29 17.74 -4.92
N GLU A 41 -5.38 16.63 -4.19
CA GLU A 41 -4.27 16.07 -3.41
C GLU A 41 -3.41 15.10 -4.21
N GLN A 42 -3.90 14.62 -5.36
CA GLN A 42 -3.25 13.66 -6.22
C GLN A 42 -2.89 12.37 -5.46
N CYS A 43 -3.86 11.83 -4.74
CA CYS A 43 -3.71 10.62 -3.95
C CYS A 43 -4.79 9.61 -4.30
N PHE A 44 -4.52 8.32 -3.99
CA PHE A 44 -5.52 7.27 -4.08
C PHE A 44 -6.60 7.48 -3.02
N VAL A 45 -7.87 7.31 -3.40
CA VAL A 45 -9.02 7.38 -2.49
C VAL A 45 -9.90 6.17 -2.70
N ALA A 46 -10.15 5.44 -1.61
CA ALA A 46 -11.15 4.38 -1.56
C ALA A 46 -12.40 4.89 -0.83
N ASN A 47 -13.57 4.74 -1.47
CA ASN A 47 -14.86 4.97 -0.83
C ASN A 47 -15.37 3.63 -0.33
N ILE A 48 -15.44 3.46 0.98
CA ILE A 48 -15.81 2.23 1.64
C ILE A 48 -17.26 2.31 2.08
N PRO A 49 -18.13 1.35 1.67
CA PRO A 49 -19.52 1.30 2.14
C PRO A 49 -19.60 0.80 3.57
N THR A 50 -20.80 0.73 4.10
CA THR A 50 -21.04 0.32 5.49
C THR A 50 -20.75 -1.15 5.77
N THR A 51 -20.77 -2.01 4.74
CA THR A 51 -20.56 -3.45 4.92
C THR A 51 -19.15 -3.84 4.50
N LEU A 52 -18.39 -4.41 5.44
CA LEU A 52 -17.01 -4.84 5.23
C LEU A 52 -16.88 -6.31 5.67
N PRO A 53 -17.15 -7.30 4.77
CA PRO A 53 -17.15 -8.71 5.19
C PRO A 53 -15.76 -9.23 5.59
N ASN A 54 -14.72 -8.93 4.82
CA ASN A 54 -13.37 -9.50 5.02
C ASN A 54 -12.27 -8.45 4.81
N PRO A 55 -11.06 -8.67 5.33
CA PRO A 55 -9.94 -7.76 5.06
C PRO A 55 -9.69 -7.53 3.56
N TRP A 56 -9.77 -8.59 2.76
CA TRP A 56 -9.53 -8.54 1.30
C TRP A 56 -10.72 -8.08 0.47
N SER A 57 -11.85 -7.73 1.09
CA SER A 57 -13.06 -7.30 0.36
C SER A 57 -12.86 -6.00 -0.41
N ALA A 58 -11.88 -5.19 -0.04
CA ALA A 58 -11.47 -3.99 -0.75
C ALA A 58 -9.94 -3.97 -0.83
N GLN A 59 -9.39 -3.84 -2.03
CA GLN A 59 -7.93 -3.93 -2.22
C GLN A 59 -7.41 -2.92 -3.23
N LEU A 60 -6.20 -2.42 -2.94
CA LEU A 60 -5.33 -1.74 -3.89
C LEU A 60 -4.05 -2.56 -3.98
N TYR A 61 -3.63 -2.97 -5.18
CA TYR A 61 -2.43 -3.79 -5.29
C TYR A 61 -1.65 -3.56 -6.57
N GLN A 62 -0.38 -3.95 -6.52
CA GLN A 62 0.53 -3.95 -7.66
C GLN A 62 1.38 -5.21 -7.58
N VAL A 63 1.57 -5.90 -8.70
CA VAL A 63 2.47 -7.05 -8.77
C VAL A 63 3.87 -6.54 -9.10
N ILE A 64 4.83 -6.92 -8.26
CA ILE A 64 6.21 -6.45 -8.33
C ILE A 64 7.19 -7.62 -8.32
N ASP A 65 8.45 -7.34 -8.63
CA ASP A 65 9.54 -8.29 -8.48
C ASP A 65 10.53 -7.78 -7.44
N VAL A 66 10.96 -8.67 -6.55
CA VAL A 66 12.04 -8.42 -5.60
C VAL A 66 13.33 -8.91 -6.27
N PRO A 67 14.25 -8.02 -6.66
CA PRO A 67 15.31 -8.38 -7.60
C PRO A 67 16.43 -9.23 -7.01
N ALA A 68 16.62 -9.22 -5.69
CA ALA A 68 17.73 -9.92 -5.05
C ALA A 68 17.44 -10.18 -3.58
N ALA A 69 18.19 -11.08 -2.95
CA ALA A 69 18.23 -11.18 -1.51
C ALA A 69 18.72 -9.88 -0.89
N GLY A 70 18.24 -9.55 0.29
CA GLY A 70 18.65 -8.35 1.02
C GLY A 70 17.55 -7.76 1.88
N SER A 71 17.82 -6.59 2.41
CA SER A 71 16.87 -5.84 3.24
C SER A 71 16.21 -4.76 2.40
N TYR A 72 14.91 -4.58 2.61
CA TYR A 72 14.05 -3.66 1.86
C TYR A 72 13.24 -2.80 2.81
N ARG A 73 12.82 -1.65 2.30
CA ARG A 73 11.91 -0.76 3.02
C ARG A 73 10.74 -0.38 2.14
N VAL A 74 9.53 -0.48 2.70
CA VAL A 74 8.32 0.06 2.10
C VAL A 74 7.88 1.28 2.90
N THR A 75 7.58 2.37 2.20
CA THR A 75 7.09 3.60 2.82
C THR A 75 5.84 4.07 2.10
N PHE A 76 4.96 4.73 2.83
CA PHE A 76 3.75 5.33 2.29
C PHE A 76 3.17 6.29 3.32
N LYS A 77 2.19 7.10 2.91
CA LYS A 77 1.37 7.86 3.86
C LYS A 77 -0.10 7.53 3.63
N ALA A 78 -0.88 7.60 4.71
CA ALA A 78 -2.30 7.27 4.66
C ALA A 78 -3.09 8.10 5.67
N LYS A 79 -4.38 8.28 5.36
CA LYS A 79 -5.38 8.85 6.27
C LYS A 79 -6.72 8.20 5.97
N ALA A 80 -7.66 8.31 6.91
CA ALA A 80 -9.03 7.85 6.72
C ALA A 80 -9.99 8.83 7.40
N SER A 81 -11.22 8.94 6.90
CA SER A 81 -12.21 9.83 7.49
C SER A 81 -12.77 9.32 8.83
N MET A 82 -12.35 8.14 9.25
CA MET A 82 -12.59 7.58 10.59
C MET A 82 -11.35 6.81 11.05
N ASN A 83 -11.17 6.68 12.36
CA ASN A 83 -10.09 5.84 12.89
C ASN A 83 -10.36 4.38 12.55
N ARG A 84 -9.38 3.71 11.95
CA ARG A 84 -9.48 2.30 11.59
C ARG A 84 -8.10 1.70 11.34
N GLU A 85 -8.07 0.39 11.21
CA GLU A 85 -6.86 -0.31 10.79
C GLU A 85 -6.93 -0.65 9.31
N ILE A 86 -5.77 -0.68 8.66
CA ILE A 86 -5.57 -1.23 7.31
C ILE A 86 -4.42 -2.23 7.37
N ARG A 87 -4.31 -3.07 6.34
CA ARG A 87 -3.27 -4.10 6.28
C ARG A 87 -2.48 -3.96 5.00
N LEU A 88 -1.15 -4.09 5.10
CA LEU A 88 -0.26 -4.13 3.95
C LEU A 88 0.52 -5.42 3.97
N ALA A 89 0.50 -6.15 2.87
CA ALA A 89 1.24 -7.41 2.74
C ALA A 89 1.97 -7.48 1.41
N LEU A 90 3.08 -8.22 1.41
CA LEU A 90 3.76 -8.65 0.19
C LEU A 90 3.59 -10.17 0.10
N GLU A 91 2.71 -10.59 -0.81
CA GLU A 91 2.26 -11.98 -0.90
C GLU A 91 2.81 -12.67 -2.15
N LYS A 92 3.23 -13.91 -1.97
CA LYS A 92 3.66 -14.78 -3.05
C LYS A 92 2.89 -16.10 -2.94
N ASP A 93 2.20 -16.49 -4.02
CA ASP A 93 1.40 -17.71 -4.02
C ASP A 93 2.21 -18.94 -3.59
N GLY A 94 1.63 -19.73 -2.70
CA GLY A 94 2.24 -20.95 -2.18
C GLY A 94 3.36 -20.74 -1.18
N GLN A 95 3.59 -19.52 -0.72
CA GLN A 95 4.64 -19.18 0.24
C GLN A 95 4.09 -18.29 1.36
N SER A 96 4.84 -18.21 2.46
CA SER A 96 4.54 -17.24 3.50
C SER A 96 4.80 -15.83 2.96
N PRO A 97 4.03 -14.82 3.39
CA PRO A 97 4.28 -13.44 2.97
C PRO A 97 5.69 -12.97 3.30
N LEU A 98 6.29 -12.17 2.41
CA LEU A 98 7.57 -11.52 2.69
C LEU A 98 7.41 -10.46 3.77
N MET A 99 6.23 -9.85 3.83
CA MET A 99 5.87 -8.84 4.83
C MET A 99 4.36 -8.88 5.03
N ASP A 100 3.89 -8.65 6.26
CA ASP A 100 2.48 -8.61 6.59
C ASP A 100 2.31 -7.74 7.83
N GLU A 101 1.81 -6.51 7.65
CA GLU A 101 1.69 -5.52 8.72
C GLU A 101 0.28 -4.95 8.78
N THR A 102 -0.20 -4.73 9.99
CA THR A 102 -1.46 -4.04 10.26
C THR A 102 -1.13 -2.72 10.96
N MET A 103 -1.72 -1.63 10.51
CA MET A 103 -1.46 -0.31 11.06
C MET A 103 -2.74 0.48 11.27
N SER A 104 -2.73 1.32 12.29
CA SER A 104 -3.84 2.24 12.59
C SER A 104 -3.74 3.49 11.73
N VAL A 105 -4.86 3.92 11.17
CA VAL A 105 -4.99 5.10 10.32
C VAL A 105 -6.01 6.04 10.95
N SER A 106 -5.74 7.33 10.91
CA SER A 106 -6.60 8.37 11.47
C SER A 106 -6.91 9.46 10.42
N ALA A 107 -7.57 10.53 10.86
CA ALA A 107 -7.96 11.63 9.97
C ALA A 107 -6.78 12.44 9.44
N ASP A 108 -5.62 12.38 10.10
CA ASP A 108 -4.43 13.11 9.69
C ASP A 108 -3.52 12.24 8.84
N TRP A 109 -2.90 12.82 7.80
CA TRP A 109 -1.85 12.15 7.05
C TRP A 109 -0.74 11.68 7.99
N THR A 110 -0.42 10.40 7.94
CA THR A 110 0.62 9.78 8.75
C THR A 110 1.56 9.01 7.82
N ASN A 111 2.86 9.13 8.06
CA ASN A 111 3.87 8.39 7.32
C ASN A 111 4.13 7.05 7.99
N TYR A 112 4.20 6.00 7.18
CA TYR A 112 4.47 4.63 7.63
C TYR A 112 5.73 4.12 6.93
N SER A 113 6.51 3.32 7.66
CA SER A 113 7.74 2.71 7.16
C SER A 113 7.91 1.33 7.78
N TYR A 114 8.11 0.32 6.94
CA TYR A 114 8.30 -1.07 7.37
C TYR A 114 9.47 -1.68 6.62
N ASP A 115 10.32 -2.39 7.34
CA ASP A 115 11.46 -3.10 6.78
C ASP A 115 11.18 -4.60 6.74
N PHE A 116 11.69 -5.27 5.72
CA PHE A 116 11.65 -6.72 5.64
C PHE A 116 12.92 -7.24 4.97
N THR A 117 13.19 -8.54 5.16
CA THR A 117 14.34 -9.20 4.56
C THR A 117 13.85 -10.28 3.60
N ALA A 118 14.38 -10.25 2.37
CA ALA A 118 14.15 -11.30 1.39
C ALA A 118 15.37 -12.21 1.38
N SER A 119 15.14 -13.52 1.49
CA SER A 119 16.22 -14.52 1.46
C SER A 119 16.71 -14.81 0.04
N SER A 120 15.92 -14.48 -0.96
CA SER A 120 16.24 -14.66 -2.37
C SER A 120 15.41 -13.71 -3.22
N ALA A 121 15.77 -13.57 -4.49
CA ALA A 121 14.93 -12.88 -5.46
C ALA A 121 13.57 -13.59 -5.56
N ALA A 122 12.50 -12.82 -5.79
CA ALA A 122 11.15 -13.34 -5.97
C ALA A 122 10.44 -12.54 -7.05
N SER A 123 9.80 -13.23 -7.98
CA SER A 123 8.98 -12.59 -9.02
C SER A 123 7.51 -12.78 -8.73
N GLY A 124 6.67 -11.89 -9.27
CA GLY A 124 5.23 -11.99 -9.12
C GLY A 124 4.74 -11.83 -7.69
N VAL A 125 5.36 -10.94 -6.93
CA VAL A 125 4.96 -10.63 -5.55
C VAL A 125 3.86 -9.59 -5.58
N LYS A 126 2.75 -9.87 -4.90
CA LYS A 126 1.62 -8.96 -4.81
C LYS A 126 1.82 -8.02 -3.61
N LEU A 127 2.09 -6.76 -3.89
CA LEU A 127 2.06 -5.71 -2.88
C LEU A 127 0.60 -5.26 -2.76
N VAL A 128 -0.05 -5.56 -1.63
CA VAL A 128 -1.49 -5.35 -1.48
C VAL A 128 -1.84 -4.61 -0.20
N PHE A 129 -2.63 -3.53 -0.37
CA PHE A 129 -3.32 -2.87 0.73
C PHE A 129 -4.70 -3.49 0.84
N MET A 130 -5.01 -4.05 1.99
CA MET A 130 -6.32 -4.61 2.32
C MET A 130 -7.09 -3.57 3.13
N LEU A 131 -8.21 -3.14 2.59
CA LEU A 131 -8.99 -2.00 3.09
C LEU A 131 -10.39 -2.42 3.54
N GLY A 132 -10.66 -3.70 3.59
CA GLY A 132 -11.92 -4.26 4.07
C GLY A 132 -12.00 -4.30 5.60
N ASN A 133 -12.55 -5.37 6.15
CA ASN A 133 -12.70 -5.52 7.60
C ASN A 133 -11.38 -5.99 8.21
N VAL A 134 -10.53 -5.05 8.58
CA VAL A 134 -9.23 -5.29 9.21
C VAL A 134 -9.31 -4.87 10.67
N GLY A 135 -8.92 -5.77 11.59
CA GLY A 135 -8.94 -5.47 13.01
C GLY A 135 -10.33 -5.09 13.51
N THR A 136 -10.41 -4.02 14.28
CA THR A 136 -11.66 -3.49 14.81
C THR A 136 -12.15 -2.33 13.94
N THR A 137 -12.89 -2.62 12.90
CA THR A 137 -13.43 -1.61 11.99
C THR A 137 -14.93 -1.48 12.16
N GLU A 138 -15.41 -0.26 12.42
CA GLU A 138 -16.84 0.00 12.53
C GLU A 138 -17.50 -0.01 11.15
N ASN A 139 -18.72 -0.52 11.09
CA ASN A 139 -19.52 -0.54 9.87
C ASN A 139 -20.15 0.83 9.64
N MET A 140 -19.38 1.74 9.05
CA MET A 140 -19.87 3.03 8.62
C MET A 140 -19.18 3.48 7.34
N ALA A 141 -19.91 4.19 6.50
CA ALA A 141 -19.36 4.68 5.24
C ALA A 141 -18.24 5.70 5.53
N HIS A 142 -17.13 5.56 4.83
CA HIS A 142 -15.96 6.40 5.03
C HIS A 142 -15.03 6.35 3.82
N THR A 143 -13.96 7.13 3.85
CA THR A 143 -12.92 7.14 2.83
C THR A 143 -11.56 6.80 3.44
N ILE A 144 -10.71 6.17 2.62
CA ILE A 144 -9.31 5.92 2.94
C ILE A 144 -8.48 6.54 1.82
N SER A 145 -7.47 7.31 2.18
CA SER A 145 -6.53 7.91 1.21
C SER A 145 -5.14 7.37 1.44
N ILE A 146 -4.44 7.03 0.35
CA ILE A 146 -3.06 6.50 0.39
C ILE A 146 -2.26 7.24 -0.68
N ASP A 147 -1.00 7.55 -0.36
CA ASP A 147 -0.11 8.23 -1.30
C ASP A 147 1.36 7.93 -1.00
N ASP A 148 2.24 8.34 -1.91
CA ASP A 148 3.69 8.25 -1.77
C ASP A 148 4.18 6.85 -1.41
N ILE A 149 3.69 5.85 -2.15
CA ILE A 149 4.06 4.45 -1.94
C ILE A 149 5.39 4.19 -2.62
N SER A 150 6.38 3.72 -1.87
CA SER A 150 7.70 3.35 -2.38
C SER A 150 8.16 2.04 -1.76
N LEU A 151 8.94 1.29 -2.52
CA LEU A 151 9.59 0.06 -2.05
C LEU A 151 10.99 0.00 -2.66
N TYR A 152 12.01 -0.09 -1.82
CA TYR A 152 13.39 -0.06 -2.28
C TYR A 152 14.31 -0.88 -1.38
N LYS A 153 15.44 -1.32 -1.97
CA LYS A 153 16.45 -2.09 -1.26
C LYS A 153 17.33 -1.15 -0.43
N ILE A 154 17.55 -1.47 0.84
CA ILE A 154 18.37 -0.67 1.76
C ILE A 154 19.69 -1.32 2.12
N SER A 155 19.87 -2.60 1.86
CA SER A 155 21.16 -3.27 2.07
C SER A 155 21.28 -4.61 1.34
#